data_02bbb6d9935df41412a2d9ea468afb12
#
_entry.id   02bbb6d9935df41412a2d9ea468afb12
#
_cell.length_a   1.000
_cell.length_b   1.000
_cell.length_c   1.000
_cell.angle_alpha   90.00
_cell.angle_beta   90.00
_cell.angle_gamma   90.00
#
_symmetry.space_group_name_H-M   'P 1'
#
loop_
_entity.id
_entity.type
_entity.pdbx_description
1 polymer ?
#
loop_
_entity_poly.entity_id
_entity_poly.type
_entity_poly.pdbx_seq_one_letter_code
_entity_poly.pdbx_strand_id
1 'polypeptide(L)'
;IEVGDWSSDVCSSDLVHQDGADTVVGRITRPGLLALVGVTHTDGVAQAARIARKIAELRLLEGDDASGPERSVTDLGAPVLVVSQFTLYADVRKGRRPSWNGAAPGPVAQPLVDAVVADLRARGLEVATGRFGARMRIDMEADGPVTVLVEAD
;
A
#
# COMPACT_ATOMS: atom_id res chain seq x y z
N ILE A 1 5.92 8.81 -4.03
CA ILE A 1 5.09 7.65 -3.63
C ILE A 1 4.96 7.66 -2.12
N GLU A 2 3.75 7.68 -1.64
CA GLU A 2 3.44 7.64 -0.22
C GLU A 2 2.85 6.27 0.13
N VAL A 3 3.25 5.73 1.28
CA VAL A 3 2.77 4.44 1.79
C VAL A 3 2.33 4.61 3.23
N GLY A 4 1.10 4.23 3.53
CA GLY A 4 0.60 4.10 4.90
C GLY A 4 0.72 2.67 5.37
N ASP A 5 1.11 2.47 6.60
CA ASP A 5 1.31 1.16 7.20
C ASP A 5 0.47 0.96 8.46
N TRP A 6 0.13 -0.31 8.70
CA TRP A 6 -0.64 -0.76 9.85
C TRP A 6 -0.01 -2.07 10.36
N SER A 7 0.47 -2.08 11.58
CA SER A 7 1.14 -3.26 12.14
C SER A 7 0.21 -4.12 12.99
N SER A 8 0.55 -5.39 13.02
CA SER A 8 0.03 -6.55 13.73
C SER A 8 -1.46 -6.89 13.54
N ASP A 9 -1.73 -8.12 13.19
CA ASP A 9 -3.03 -8.79 13.04
C ASP A 9 -3.98 -8.25 11.96
N VAL A 10 -3.47 -7.60 10.91
CA VAL A 10 -4.29 -7.09 9.83
C VAL A 10 -4.73 -8.21 8.88
N CYS A 11 -5.96 -8.68 9.01
CA CYS A 11 -6.66 -9.31 7.90
C CYS A 11 -7.34 -8.23 7.07
N SER A 12 -6.73 -7.82 5.95
CA SER A 12 -7.29 -6.81 5.06
C SER A 12 -7.90 -7.44 3.83
N SER A 13 -9.11 -7.02 3.47
CA SER A 13 -9.73 -7.35 2.19
C SER A 13 -10.11 -6.09 1.44
N ASP A 14 -9.80 -6.07 0.15
CA ASP A 14 -10.20 -5.00 -0.74
C ASP A 14 -11.46 -5.41 -1.49
N LEU A 15 -12.52 -4.59 -1.37
CA LEU A 15 -13.82 -4.84 -1.94
C LEU A 15 -14.09 -3.83 -3.05
N VAL A 16 -14.36 -4.32 -4.26
CA VAL A 16 -14.87 -3.47 -5.35
C VAL A 16 -16.39 -3.52 -5.38
N HIS A 17 -16.99 -2.35 -5.32
CA HIS A 17 -18.43 -2.20 -5.53
C HIS A 17 -18.69 -2.11 -7.03
N GLN A 18 -19.25 -3.15 -7.62
CA GLN A 18 -19.62 -3.18 -9.03
C GLN A 18 -21.04 -3.75 -9.18
N ASP A 19 -21.90 -3.02 -9.90
CA ASP A 19 -23.28 -3.43 -10.23
C ASP A 19 -24.14 -3.87 -9.02
N GLY A 20 -23.98 -3.20 -7.88
CA GLY A 20 -24.76 -3.47 -6.66
C GLY A 20 -24.33 -4.69 -5.86
N ALA A 21 -23.24 -5.35 -6.23
CA ALA A 21 -22.63 -6.44 -5.48
C ALA A 21 -21.21 -6.11 -5.04
N ASP A 22 -20.86 -6.46 -3.81
CA ASP A 22 -19.49 -6.36 -3.30
C ASP A 22 -18.70 -7.60 -3.75
N THR A 23 -17.61 -7.39 -4.48
CA THR A 23 -16.69 -8.45 -4.88
C THR A 23 -15.34 -8.24 -4.24
N VAL A 24 -14.85 -9.23 -3.50
CA VAL A 24 -13.49 -9.21 -2.96
C VAL A 24 -12.50 -9.38 -4.10
N VAL A 25 -11.63 -8.40 -4.30
CA VAL A 25 -10.61 -8.41 -5.38
C VAL A 25 -9.21 -8.71 -4.87
N GLY A 26 -8.93 -8.40 -3.60
CA GLY A 26 -7.68 -8.72 -2.93
C GLY A 26 -7.89 -8.97 -1.46
N ARG A 27 -7.13 -9.90 -0.89
CA ARG A 27 -7.21 -10.24 0.53
C ARG A 27 -5.86 -10.76 1.00
N ILE A 28 -5.48 -10.36 2.21
CA ILE A 28 -4.49 -11.05 3.02
C ILE A 28 -5.21 -11.66 4.22
N THR A 29 -4.84 -12.87 4.61
CA THR A 29 -5.59 -13.68 5.60
C THR A 29 -4.81 -13.91 6.89
N ARG A 30 -3.68 -13.26 7.04
CA ARG A 30 -2.79 -13.30 8.20
C ARG A 30 -2.13 -11.93 8.37
N PRO A 31 -1.54 -11.65 9.53
CA PRO A 31 -0.88 -10.38 9.80
C PRO A 31 0.10 -9.95 8.69
N GLY A 32 0.06 -8.69 8.29
CA GLY A 32 0.85 -8.18 7.19
C GLY A 32 0.73 -6.66 7.06
N LEU A 33 1.06 -6.12 5.90
CA LEU A 33 1.00 -4.69 5.65
C LEU A 33 -0.06 -4.33 4.61
N LEU A 34 -0.79 -3.24 4.87
CA LEU A 34 -1.55 -2.52 3.85
C LEU A 34 -0.70 -1.36 3.32
N ALA A 35 -0.33 -1.42 2.05
CA ALA A 35 0.43 -0.38 1.38
C ALA A 35 -0.48 0.42 0.43
N LEU A 36 -0.80 1.66 0.82
CA LEU A 36 -1.50 2.61 -0.05
C LEU A 36 -0.47 3.35 -0.89
N VAL A 37 -0.49 3.19 -2.21
CA VAL A 37 0.55 3.70 -3.12
C VAL A 37 0.00 4.81 -4.00
N GLY A 38 0.53 6.02 -3.81
CA GLY A 38 0.28 7.18 -4.67
C GLY A 38 1.47 7.42 -5.60
N VAL A 39 1.21 7.96 -6.79
CA VAL A 39 2.23 8.28 -7.80
C VAL A 39 2.08 9.72 -8.24
N THR A 40 3.19 10.45 -8.35
CA THR A 40 3.22 11.81 -8.89
C THR A 40 3.82 11.85 -10.31
N HIS A 41 3.75 13.03 -10.95
CA HIS A 41 4.13 13.20 -12.37
C HIS A 41 5.61 12.95 -12.66
N THR A 42 6.47 13.11 -11.66
CA THR A 42 7.94 12.96 -11.79
C THR A 42 8.44 11.57 -11.42
N ASP A 43 7.58 10.70 -10.92
CA ASP A 43 7.96 9.35 -10.54
C ASP A 43 8.28 8.47 -11.75
N GLY A 44 9.22 7.57 -11.54
CA GLY A 44 9.65 6.56 -12.50
C GLY A 44 9.95 5.23 -11.83
N VAL A 45 10.55 4.33 -12.60
CA VAL A 45 10.86 2.96 -12.14
C VAL A 45 11.81 2.96 -10.93
N ALA A 46 12.70 3.94 -10.84
CA ALA A 46 13.63 4.07 -9.71
C ALA A 46 12.90 4.36 -8.40
N GLN A 47 11.90 5.25 -8.42
CA GLN A 47 11.05 5.55 -7.27
C GLN A 47 10.22 4.33 -6.88
N ALA A 48 9.61 3.64 -7.87
CA ALA A 48 8.86 2.41 -7.63
C ALA A 48 9.72 1.33 -6.95
N ALA A 49 10.94 1.10 -7.43
CA ALA A 49 11.87 0.14 -6.83
C ALA A 49 12.30 0.54 -5.41
N ARG A 50 12.51 1.86 -5.16
CA ARG A 50 12.84 2.37 -3.83
C ARG A 50 11.70 2.14 -2.85
N ILE A 51 10.45 2.39 -3.26
CA ILE A 51 9.26 2.15 -2.42
C ILE A 51 9.07 0.66 -2.16
N ALA A 52 9.16 -0.19 -3.17
CA ALA A 52 9.06 -1.64 -2.98
C ALA A 52 10.08 -2.14 -1.96
N ARG A 53 11.34 -1.69 -2.06
CA ARG A 53 12.37 -2.01 -1.08
C ARG A 53 12.01 -1.52 0.33
N LYS A 54 11.49 -0.29 0.47
CA LYS A 54 11.08 0.24 1.77
C LYS A 54 9.94 -0.58 2.38
N ILE A 55 8.92 -0.92 1.60
CA ILE A 55 7.82 -1.79 2.06
C ILE A 55 8.39 -3.14 2.55
N ALA A 56 9.32 -3.73 1.81
CA ALA A 56 9.89 -5.03 2.13
C ALA A 56 10.78 -5.04 3.37
N GLU A 57 11.54 -3.96 3.63
CA GLU A 57 12.65 -3.94 4.59
C GLU A 57 12.38 -3.13 5.86
N LEU A 58 11.37 -2.24 5.88
CA LEU A 58 11.05 -1.49 7.09
C LEU A 58 10.56 -2.45 8.19
N ARG A 59 11.09 -2.28 9.38
CA ARG A 59 10.77 -3.08 10.55
C ARG A 59 9.60 -2.44 11.27
N LEU A 60 8.41 -2.91 10.96
CA LEU A 60 7.15 -2.30 11.38
C LEU A 60 6.22 -3.30 12.07
N LEU A 61 6.54 -4.59 11.98
CA LEU A 61 5.73 -5.67 12.54
C LEU A 61 6.35 -6.19 13.83
N GLU A 62 5.52 -6.56 14.79
CA GLU A 62 5.97 -7.31 15.95
C GLU A 62 6.51 -8.67 15.53
N GLY A 63 7.60 -9.09 16.16
CA GLY A 63 8.14 -10.44 15.97
C GLY A 63 7.37 -11.48 16.77
N ASP A 64 7.79 -12.74 16.66
CA ASP A 64 7.21 -13.86 17.44
C ASP A 64 7.32 -13.68 18.97
N ASP A 65 8.21 -12.80 19.41
CA ASP A 65 8.36 -12.39 20.80
C ASP A 65 7.97 -10.90 20.91
N ALA A 66 6.85 -10.64 21.58
CA ALA A 66 6.30 -9.28 21.79
C ALA A 66 7.27 -8.34 22.56
N SER A 67 8.32 -8.85 23.16
CA SER A 67 9.40 -8.08 23.79
C SER A 67 10.64 -7.92 22.90
N GLY A 68 10.62 -8.52 21.71
CA GLY A 68 11.70 -8.48 20.73
C GLY A 68 11.70 -7.22 19.86
N PRO A 69 12.73 -7.02 19.05
CA PRO A 69 12.76 -5.91 18.10
C PRO A 69 11.75 -6.15 16.96
N GLU A 70 11.22 -5.05 16.42
CA GLU A 70 10.35 -5.07 15.26
C GLU A 70 11.04 -5.76 14.07
N ARG A 71 10.25 -6.41 13.24
CA ARG A 71 10.66 -7.18 12.06
C ARG A 71 10.03 -6.61 10.79
N SER A 72 10.66 -6.87 9.68
CA SER A 72 10.11 -6.53 8.36
C SER A 72 9.18 -7.62 7.84
N VAL A 73 8.38 -7.30 6.81
CA VAL A 73 7.59 -8.33 6.11
C VAL A 73 8.49 -9.38 5.47
N THR A 74 9.69 -9.01 5.05
CA THR A 74 10.69 -9.97 4.52
C THR A 74 11.17 -10.92 5.61
N ASP A 75 11.46 -10.43 6.81
CA ASP A 75 11.92 -11.25 7.93
C ASP A 75 10.86 -12.29 8.36
N LEU A 76 9.59 -11.89 8.33
CA LEU A 76 8.47 -12.73 8.77
C LEU A 76 7.82 -13.53 7.64
N GLY A 77 8.16 -13.23 6.38
CA GLY A 77 7.42 -13.72 5.22
C GLY A 77 5.96 -13.24 5.23
N ALA A 78 5.68 -12.09 5.84
CA ALA A 78 4.33 -11.56 5.99
C ALA A 78 3.77 -11.05 4.66
N PRO A 79 2.45 -11.15 4.42
CA PRO A 79 1.84 -10.70 3.17
C PRO A 79 1.71 -9.17 3.12
N VAL A 80 1.57 -8.67 1.89
CA VAL A 80 1.33 -7.25 1.63
C VAL A 80 0.08 -7.09 0.76
N LEU A 81 -0.85 -6.23 1.16
CA LEU A 81 -1.94 -5.77 0.30
C LEU A 81 -1.57 -4.40 -0.28
N VAL A 82 -1.39 -4.33 -1.60
CA VAL A 82 -1.05 -3.09 -2.31
C VAL A 82 -2.29 -2.51 -2.97
N VAL A 83 -2.61 -1.26 -2.64
CA VAL A 83 -3.75 -0.52 -3.18
C VAL A 83 -3.30 0.82 -3.72
N SER A 84 -3.68 1.15 -4.96
CA SER A 84 -3.41 2.47 -5.53
C SER A 84 -4.25 3.54 -4.85
N GLN A 85 -3.62 4.65 -4.44
CA GLN A 85 -4.26 5.73 -3.67
C GLN A 85 -3.78 7.11 -4.16
N PHE A 86 -4.37 7.63 -5.22
CA PHE A 86 -3.98 8.93 -5.78
C PHE A 86 -4.23 10.11 -4.82
N THR A 87 -5.15 9.93 -3.87
CA THR A 87 -5.49 10.97 -2.89
C THR A 87 -4.38 11.25 -1.87
N LEU A 88 -3.32 10.46 -1.84
CA LEU A 88 -2.11 10.79 -1.08
C LEU A 88 -1.46 12.09 -1.58
N TYR A 89 -1.60 12.40 -2.87
CA TYR A 89 -1.16 13.67 -3.47
C TYR A 89 -2.24 14.78 -3.42
N ALA A 90 -3.02 14.81 -2.34
CA ALA A 90 -4.02 15.84 -2.12
C ALA A 90 -3.37 17.18 -1.74
N ASP A 91 -3.67 18.24 -2.49
CA ASP A 91 -3.39 19.61 -2.06
C ASP A 91 -4.61 20.19 -1.33
N VAL A 92 -4.46 20.41 -0.02
CA VAL A 92 -5.49 20.95 0.88
C VAL A 92 -5.17 22.34 1.41
N ARG A 93 -4.13 23.00 0.86
CA ARG A 93 -3.65 24.29 1.37
C ARG A 93 -4.63 25.44 1.11
N LYS A 94 -5.50 25.33 0.11
CA LYS A 94 -6.46 26.38 -0.24
C LYS A 94 -7.89 25.87 -0.29
N GLY A 95 -8.79 26.60 0.38
CA GLY A 95 -10.22 26.32 0.33
C GLY A 95 -10.63 25.08 1.12
N ARG A 96 -11.81 24.54 0.80
CA ARG A 96 -12.40 23.36 1.47
C ARG A 96 -12.52 22.15 0.55
N ARG A 97 -12.06 22.25 -0.70
CA ARG A 97 -12.03 21.14 -1.66
C ARG A 97 -10.57 20.78 -1.92
N PRO A 98 -10.16 19.55 -1.66
CA PRO A 98 -8.84 19.05 -2.06
C PRO A 98 -8.66 19.14 -3.59
N SER A 99 -7.44 19.41 -4.02
CA SER A 99 -7.03 19.29 -5.42
C SER A 99 -6.13 18.06 -5.57
N TRP A 100 -6.29 17.33 -6.64
CA TRP A 100 -5.54 16.12 -6.97
C TRP A 100 -4.51 16.32 -8.07
N ASN A 101 -4.19 17.58 -8.38
CA ASN A 101 -3.29 17.94 -9.49
C ASN A 101 -1.86 17.41 -9.31
N GLY A 102 -1.46 17.07 -8.08
CA GLY A 102 -0.17 16.44 -7.80
C GLY A 102 -0.11 14.96 -8.17
N ALA A 103 -1.26 14.30 -8.31
CA ALA A 103 -1.31 12.89 -8.68
C ALA A 103 -1.07 12.69 -10.18
N ALA A 104 -0.26 11.69 -10.53
CA ALA A 104 -0.06 11.28 -11.91
C ALA A 104 -1.34 10.69 -12.52
N PRO A 105 -1.59 10.89 -13.82
CA PRO A 105 -2.73 10.28 -14.50
C PRO A 105 -2.60 8.75 -14.57
N GLY A 106 -3.74 8.05 -14.67
CA GLY A 106 -3.79 6.58 -14.67
C GLY A 106 -2.78 5.88 -15.58
N PRO A 107 -2.62 6.30 -16.86
CA PRO A 107 -1.64 5.67 -17.77
C PRO A 107 -0.18 5.75 -17.30
N VAL A 108 0.16 6.71 -16.45
CA VAL A 108 1.48 6.85 -15.84
C VAL A 108 1.54 6.10 -14.50
N ALA A 109 0.51 6.24 -13.68
CA ALA A 109 0.50 5.71 -12.32
C ALA A 109 0.38 4.17 -12.30
N GLN A 110 -0.50 3.59 -13.11
CA GLN A 110 -0.75 2.15 -13.08
C GLN A 110 0.49 1.32 -13.32
N PRO A 111 1.32 1.54 -14.38
CA PRO A 111 2.53 0.77 -14.59
C PRO A 111 3.53 0.86 -13.43
N LEU A 112 3.58 1.99 -12.71
CA LEU A 112 4.49 2.16 -11.58
C LEU A 112 3.98 1.43 -10.33
N VAL A 113 2.68 1.43 -10.08
CA VAL A 113 2.07 0.59 -9.02
C VAL A 113 2.30 -0.89 -9.34
N ASP A 114 2.10 -1.31 -10.59
CA ASP A 114 2.36 -2.69 -11.04
C ASP A 114 3.85 -3.06 -10.87
N ALA A 115 4.77 -2.11 -11.09
CA ALA A 115 6.20 -2.32 -10.86
C ALA A 115 6.53 -2.53 -9.38
N VAL A 116 5.89 -1.78 -8.46
CA VAL A 116 6.03 -2.02 -7.01
C VAL A 116 5.58 -3.44 -6.66
N VAL A 117 4.42 -3.86 -7.15
CA VAL A 117 3.89 -5.21 -6.92
C VAL A 117 4.83 -6.29 -7.45
N ALA A 118 5.35 -6.11 -8.68
CA ALA A 118 6.27 -7.05 -9.30
C ALA A 118 7.58 -7.19 -8.52
N ASP A 119 8.15 -6.08 -8.04
CA ASP A 119 9.38 -6.08 -7.23
C ASP A 119 9.15 -6.81 -5.89
N LEU A 120 8.05 -6.53 -5.18
CA LEU A 120 7.70 -7.23 -3.93
C LEU A 120 7.55 -8.74 -4.15
N ARG A 121 6.89 -9.16 -5.23
CA ARG A 121 6.77 -10.58 -5.60
C ARG A 121 8.11 -11.22 -5.95
N ALA A 122 8.97 -10.48 -6.66
CA ALA A 122 10.32 -10.95 -6.98
C ALA A 122 11.20 -11.16 -5.73
N ARG A 123 10.90 -10.46 -4.63
CA ARG A 123 11.53 -10.68 -3.31
C ARG A 123 10.94 -11.87 -2.56
N GLY A 124 9.99 -12.60 -3.14
CA GLY A 124 9.37 -13.78 -2.53
C GLY A 124 8.20 -13.47 -1.60
N LEU A 125 7.70 -12.23 -1.56
CA LEU A 125 6.56 -11.86 -0.73
C LEU A 125 5.23 -12.28 -1.38
N GLU A 126 4.28 -12.67 -0.54
CA GLU A 126 2.88 -12.82 -0.93
C GLU A 126 2.26 -11.43 -1.09
N VAL A 127 1.79 -11.10 -2.30
CA VAL A 127 1.22 -9.78 -2.58
C VAL A 127 -0.17 -9.91 -3.19
N ALA A 128 -1.16 -9.42 -2.44
CA ALA A 128 -2.50 -9.16 -2.93
C ALA A 128 -2.61 -7.71 -3.44
N THR A 129 -3.56 -7.45 -4.31
CA THR A 129 -3.76 -6.12 -4.90
C THR A 129 -5.23 -5.76 -4.96
N GLY A 130 -5.52 -4.45 -4.84
CA GLY A 130 -6.80 -3.90 -5.24
C GLY A 130 -6.96 -3.84 -6.77
N ARG A 131 -8.04 -3.19 -7.23
CA ARG A 131 -8.28 -2.93 -8.66
C ARG A 131 -7.99 -1.46 -8.96
N PHE A 132 -6.99 -1.21 -9.81
CA PHE A 132 -6.62 0.15 -10.20
C PHE A 132 -7.81 0.91 -10.81
N GLY A 133 -8.00 2.16 -10.36
CA GLY A 133 -9.06 3.05 -10.85
C GLY A 133 -10.49 2.71 -10.41
N ALA A 134 -10.69 1.63 -9.65
CA ALA A 134 -12.01 1.29 -9.12
C ALA A 134 -12.32 2.04 -7.82
N ARG A 135 -13.60 2.18 -7.51
CA ARG A 135 -14.04 2.56 -6.18
C ARG A 135 -13.98 1.34 -5.28
N MET A 136 -13.15 1.40 -4.26
CA MET A 136 -12.89 0.28 -3.36
C MET A 136 -13.32 0.62 -1.94
N ARG A 137 -13.72 -0.40 -1.19
CA ARG A 137 -13.88 -0.39 0.25
C ARG A 137 -12.85 -1.34 0.83
N ILE A 138 -12.10 -0.88 1.81
CA ILE A 138 -11.11 -1.68 2.52
C ILE A 138 -11.69 -2.00 3.90
N ASP A 139 -11.84 -3.29 4.17
CA ASP A 139 -12.18 -3.78 5.50
C ASP A 139 -10.87 -4.23 6.16
N MET A 140 -10.56 -3.65 7.31
CA MET A 140 -9.27 -3.82 7.96
C MET A 140 -9.43 -3.75 9.48
N GLU A 141 -8.75 -4.63 10.18
CA GLU A 141 -8.46 -4.49 11.60
C GLU A 141 -7.03 -3.99 11.72
N ALA A 142 -6.86 -2.82 12.33
CA ALA A 142 -5.56 -2.19 12.52
C ALA A 142 -5.16 -2.31 13.97
N ASP A 143 -4.13 -3.08 14.24
CA ASP A 143 -3.56 -3.24 15.58
C ASP A 143 -2.30 -2.38 15.73
N GLY A 144 -2.18 -1.77 16.89
CA GLY A 144 -1.15 -0.77 17.18
C GLY A 144 -1.78 0.62 17.42
N PRO A 145 -2.48 1.32 16.50
CA PRO A 145 -2.19 1.34 15.06
C PRO A 145 -0.90 2.09 14.75
N VAL A 146 -0.14 1.59 13.78
CA VAL A 146 1.07 2.24 13.28
C VAL A 146 0.86 2.64 11.81
N THR A 147 1.10 3.89 11.50
CA THR A 147 1.02 4.42 10.13
C THR A 147 2.29 5.20 9.81
N VAL A 148 2.96 4.82 8.74
CA VAL A 148 4.20 5.45 8.30
C VAL A 148 4.03 5.98 6.88
N LEU A 149 4.41 7.24 6.69
CA LEU A 149 4.48 7.84 5.37
C LEU A 149 5.91 7.69 4.82
N VAL A 150 6.02 7.14 3.62
CA VAL A 150 7.32 6.95 2.95
C VAL A 150 7.29 7.63 1.59
N GLU A 151 8.23 8.53 1.36
CA GLU A 151 8.40 9.23 0.09
C GLU A 151 9.69 8.76 -0.60
N ALA A 152 9.65 8.69 -1.92
CA ALA A 152 10.82 8.44 -2.77
C ALA A 152 11.01 9.60 -3.74
N ASP A 153 12.09 10.34 -3.55
CA ASP A 153 12.55 11.42 -4.44
C ASP A 153 13.42 10.86 -5.59
#